data_345ea8e29d22392a3f4fa37edd57d02e
#
_entry.id   345ea8e29d22392a3f4fa37edd57d02e
#
_cell.length_a   1.000
_cell.length_b   1.000
_cell.length_c   1.000
_cell.angle_alpha   90.00
_cell.angle_beta   90.00
_cell.angle_gamma   90.00
#
_symmetry.space_group_name_H-M   'P 1'
#
loop_
_entity.id
_entity.type
_entity.pdbx_description
1 polymer ?
#
loop_
_entity_poly.entity_id
_entity_poly.type
_entity_poly.pdbx_seq_one_letter_code
_entity_poly.pdbx_strand_id
1 'polypeptide(L)'
;MSTLGAFSMWDLFRGEVESQMKLFTEGLLALEAGEPPAAHLASAMRAAHSIKGAARIVQLDVGVRLAHVMEDCLVGAQEAGLILTGAGIDVLLAAGDLLSRLS
;
A
#
# COMPACT_ATOMS: atom_id res chain seq x y z
N MET A 1 -18.09 15.22 -23.34
CA MET A 1 -17.88 14.99 -22.81
C MET A 1 -17.35 14.00 -22.23
N SER A 2 -17.34 13.33 -22.40
CA SER A 2 -16.82 12.18 -21.91
C SER A 2 -15.38 12.13 -21.64
N THR A 3 -14.63 13.04 -22.07
CA THR A 3 -13.23 13.18 -21.70
C THR A 3 -13.08 13.25 -20.18
N LEU A 4 -13.98 13.93 -19.52
CA LEU A 4 -13.96 14.04 -18.07
C LEU A 4 -14.24 12.70 -17.41
N GLY A 5 -15.19 11.93 -17.91
CA GLY A 5 -15.49 10.60 -17.40
C GLY A 5 -14.36 9.61 -17.65
N ALA A 6 -13.80 9.61 -18.85
CA ALA A 6 -12.69 8.74 -19.19
C ALA A 6 -11.43 9.09 -18.39
N PHE A 7 -11.23 10.38 -18.13
CA PHE A 7 -10.14 10.85 -17.27
C PHE A 7 -10.30 10.31 -15.86
N SER A 8 -11.49 10.39 -15.30
CA SER A 8 -11.66 10.34 -13.85
C SER A 8 -11.34 9.00 -13.22
N MET A 9 -11.78 7.88 -13.78
CA MET A 9 -11.66 6.60 -13.06
C MET A 9 -10.22 6.16 -12.90
N TRP A 10 -9.46 6.07 -14.00
CA TRP A 10 -8.09 5.60 -13.93
C TRP A 10 -7.15 6.65 -13.31
N ASP A 11 -7.37 7.91 -13.64
CA ASP A 11 -6.53 8.98 -13.11
C ASP A 11 -6.75 9.19 -11.61
N LEU A 12 -7.98 9.02 -11.12
CA LEU A 12 -8.26 9.05 -9.69
C LEU A 12 -7.58 7.87 -8.98
N PHE A 13 -7.62 6.69 -9.58
CA PHE A 13 -6.93 5.53 -9.05
C PHE A 13 -5.42 5.79 -8.96
N ARG A 14 -4.83 6.30 -10.03
CA ARG A 14 -3.39 6.60 -10.06
C ARG A 14 -3.02 7.62 -8.98
N GLY A 15 -3.81 8.68 -8.83
CA GLY A 15 -3.59 9.69 -7.80
C GLY A 15 -3.69 9.11 -6.40
N GLU A 16 -4.66 8.24 -6.17
CA GLU A 16 -4.82 7.58 -4.87
C GLU A 16 -3.63 6.67 -4.57
N VAL A 17 -3.19 5.88 -5.56
CA VAL A 17 -2.02 5.01 -5.39
C VAL A 17 -0.78 5.85 -5.05
N GLU A 18 -0.57 6.96 -5.75
CA GLU A 18 0.57 7.84 -5.45
C GLU A 18 0.53 8.35 -4.02
N SER A 19 -0.62 8.86 -3.58
CA SER A 19 -0.78 9.39 -2.23
C SER A 19 -0.57 8.33 -1.17
N GLN A 20 -1.20 7.17 -1.34
CA GLN A 20 -1.14 6.11 -0.35
C GLN A 20 0.23 5.43 -0.34
N MET A 21 0.88 5.30 -1.50
CA MET A 21 2.23 4.73 -1.56
C MET A 21 3.26 5.61 -0.87
N LYS A 22 3.07 6.91 -0.90
CA LYS A 22 3.93 7.82 -0.15
C LYS A 22 3.84 7.53 1.35
N LEU A 23 2.62 7.41 1.88
CA LEU A 23 2.40 7.09 3.29
C LEU A 23 2.92 5.69 3.65
N PHE A 24 2.67 4.72 2.78
CA PHE A 24 3.12 3.35 2.96
C PHE A 24 4.65 3.28 3.05
N THR A 25 5.33 3.91 2.10
CA THR A 25 6.80 3.92 2.05
C THR A 25 7.39 4.66 3.24
N GLU A 26 6.84 5.82 3.61
CA GLU A 26 7.30 6.58 4.79
C GLU A 26 7.18 5.74 6.06
N GLY A 27 6.06 5.02 6.21
CA GLY A 27 5.87 4.14 7.36
C GLY A 27 6.89 3.02 7.43
N LEU A 28 7.16 2.36 6.30
CA LEU A 28 8.14 1.27 6.25
C LEU A 28 9.56 1.76 6.52
N LEU A 29 9.93 2.91 5.96
CA LEU A 29 11.25 3.47 6.18
C LEU A 29 11.45 3.90 7.63
N ALA A 30 10.42 4.41 8.28
CA ALA A 30 10.46 4.75 9.70
C ALA A 30 10.66 3.49 10.55
N LEU A 31 10.00 2.38 10.20
CA LEU A 31 10.20 1.09 10.86
C LEU A 31 11.64 0.60 10.69
N GLU A 32 12.17 0.71 9.49
CA GLU A 32 13.54 0.30 9.19
C GLU A 32 14.54 1.13 9.98
N ALA A 33 14.25 2.40 10.21
CA ALA A 33 15.09 3.30 11.01
C ALA A 33 15.01 3.02 12.52
N GLY A 34 14.17 2.07 12.94
CA GLY A 34 14.06 1.69 14.34
C GLY A 34 13.11 2.53 15.17
N GLU A 35 12.24 3.31 14.53
CA GLU A 35 11.23 4.09 15.25
C GLU A 35 10.16 3.18 15.85
N PRO A 36 9.47 3.60 16.92
CA PRO A 36 8.43 2.79 17.56
C PRO A 36 7.39 2.32 16.53
N PRO A 37 7.08 1.00 16.48
CA PRO A 37 6.36 0.43 15.35
C PRO A 37 4.85 0.71 15.29
N ALA A 38 4.19 0.93 16.42
CA ALA A 38 2.72 0.92 16.46
C ALA A 38 2.08 1.89 15.47
N ALA A 39 2.48 3.16 15.48
CA ALA A 39 1.88 4.17 14.62
C ALA A 39 2.25 3.96 13.16
N HIS A 40 3.49 3.53 12.89
CA HIS A 40 3.97 3.33 11.52
C HIS A 40 3.36 2.09 10.88
N LEU A 41 3.17 1.01 11.65
CA LEU A 41 2.45 -0.17 11.18
C LEU A 41 1.00 0.19 10.85
N ALA A 42 0.32 0.89 11.74
CA ALA A 42 -1.06 1.30 11.52
C ALA A 42 -1.20 2.19 10.29
N SER A 43 -0.28 3.13 10.09
CA SER A 43 -0.29 4.01 8.94
C SER A 43 -0.09 3.24 7.63
N ALA A 44 0.88 2.32 7.60
CA ALA A 44 1.15 1.50 6.42
C ALA A 44 -0.03 0.57 6.11
N MET A 45 -0.66 0.00 7.15
CA MET A 45 -1.84 -0.85 6.99
C MET A 45 -3.00 -0.08 6.37
N ARG A 46 -3.26 1.14 6.86
CA ARG A 46 -4.33 1.97 6.31
C ARG A 46 -4.05 2.32 4.85
N ALA A 47 -2.79 2.61 4.52
CA ALA A 47 -2.41 2.91 3.14
C ALA A 47 -2.67 1.71 2.23
N ALA A 48 -2.22 0.51 2.63
CA ALA A 48 -2.45 -0.71 1.85
C ALA A 48 -3.94 -1.00 1.68
N HIS A 49 -4.73 -0.81 2.74
CA HIS A 49 -6.18 -1.02 2.70
C HIS A 49 -6.85 -0.04 1.73
N SER A 50 -6.45 1.22 1.74
CA SER A 50 -6.98 2.24 0.83
C SER A 50 -6.67 1.91 -0.64
N ILE A 51 -5.46 1.43 -0.90
CA ILE A 51 -5.05 1.01 -2.25
C ILE A 51 -5.89 -0.19 -2.70
N LYS A 52 -6.12 -1.15 -1.80
CA LYS A 52 -6.95 -2.31 -2.11
C LYS A 52 -8.36 -1.88 -2.52
N GLY A 53 -8.98 -0.96 -1.77
CA GLY A 53 -10.29 -0.42 -2.09
C GLY A 53 -10.32 0.30 -3.44
N ALA A 54 -9.31 1.13 -3.71
CA ALA A 54 -9.21 1.83 -4.97
C ALA A 54 -9.05 0.86 -6.16
N ALA A 55 -8.24 -0.19 -5.98
CA ALA A 55 -8.04 -1.20 -7.01
C ALA A 55 -9.34 -1.96 -7.34
N ARG A 56 -10.18 -2.20 -6.32
CA ARG A 56 -11.49 -2.82 -6.54
C ARG A 56 -12.39 -1.96 -7.40
N ILE A 57 -12.38 -0.65 -7.18
CA ILE A 57 -13.24 0.28 -7.92
C ILE A 57 -12.91 0.25 -9.40
N VAL A 58 -11.64 0.17 -9.77
CA VAL A 58 -11.21 0.11 -11.17
C VAL A 58 -11.10 -1.34 -11.68
N GLN A 59 -11.49 -2.32 -10.87
CA GLN A 59 -11.50 -3.74 -11.21
C GLN A 59 -10.12 -4.28 -11.61
N LEU A 60 -9.07 -3.79 -10.95
CA LEU A 60 -7.71 -4.27 -11.17
C LEU A 60 -7.42 -5.40 -10.17
N ASP A 61 -7.79 -6.63 -10.52
CA ASP A 61 -7.71 -7.78 -9.61
C ASP A 61 -6.31 -8.06 -9.08
N VAL A 62 -5.29 -7.92 -9.92
CA VAL A 62 -3.91 -8.14 -9.48
C VAL A 62 -3.51 -7.09 -8.45
N GLY A 63 -3.99 -5.86 -8.60
CA GLY A 63 -3.75 -4.79 -7.63
C GLY A 63 -4.44 -5.08 -6.30
N VAL A 64 -5.66 -5.61 -6.33
CA VAL A 64 -6.41 -6.01 -5.13
C VAL A 64 -5.65 -7.09 -4.37
N ARG A 65 -5.19 -8.12 -5.07
CA ARG A 65 -4.46 -9.23 -4.44
C ARG A 65 -3.14 -8.77 -3.85
N LEU A 66 -2.41 -7.95 -4.58
CA LEU A 66 -1.11 -7.45 -4.13
C LEU A 66 -1.27 -6.59 -2.87
N ALA A 67 -2.21 -5.66 -2.88
CA ALA A 67 -2.48 -4.80 -1.73
C ALA A 67 -3.00 -5.62 -0.54
N HIS A 68 -3.78 -6.68 -0.80
CA HIS A 68 -4.28 -7.55 0.26
C HIS A 68 -3.13 -8.30 0.94
N VAL A 69 -2.18 -8.82 0.17
CA VAL A 69 -1.01 -9.51 0.74
C VAL A 69 -0.18 -8.52 1.57
N MET A 70 0.00 -7.30 1.08
CA MET A 70 0.71 -6.25 1.82
C MET A 70 0.01 -5.96 3.16
N GLU A 71 -1.30 -5.80 3.13
CA GLU A 71 -2.10 -5.54 4.32
C GLU A 71 -2.00 -6.71 5.31
N ASP A 72 -2.17 -7.95 4.84
CA ASP A 72 -2.11 -9.13 5.69
C ASP A 72 -0.75 -9.29 6.37
N CYS A 73 0.31 -8.99 5.66
CA CYS A 73 1.66 -9.05 6.21
C CYS A 73 1.82 -8.07 7.38
N LEU A 74 1.31 -6.85 7.22
CA LEU A 74 1.38 -5.82 8.26
C LEU A 74 0.46 -6.13 9.44
N VAL A 75 -0.73 -6.65 9.17
CA VAL A 75 -1.66 -7.07 10.22
C VAL A 75 -1.04 -8.19 11.04
N GLY A 76 -0.43 -9.17 10.39
CA GLY A 76 0.28 -10.25 11.08
C GLY A 76 1.40 -9.73 11.98
N ALA A 77 2.17 -8.77 11.50
CA ALA A 77 3.23 -8.15 12.29
C ALA A 77 2.67 -7.44 13.52
N GLN A 78 1.56 -6.71 13.35
CA GLN A 78 0.94 -5.97 14.43
C GLN A 78 0.32 -6.90 15.49
N GLU A 79 -0.49 -7.87 15.05
CA GLU A 79 -1.24 -8.74 15.95
C GLU A 79 -0.35 -9.75 16.66
N ALA A 80 0.63 -10.29 15.97
CA ALA A 80 1.54 -11.28 16.53
C ALA A 80 2.72 -10.65 17.26
N GLY A 81 2.85 -9.33 17.23
CA GLY A 81 3.98 -8.65 17.81
C GLY A 81 5.29 -8.97 17.10
N LEU A 82 5.19 -9.39 15.85
CA LEU A 82 6.37 -9.74 15.06
C LEU A 82 7.11 -8.49 14.63
N ILE A 83 8.44 -8.58 14.69
CA ILE A 83 9.29 -7.50 14.18
C ILE A 83 9.52 -7.74 12.70
N LEU A 84 9.22 -6.73 11.88
CA LEU A 84 9.55 -6.80 10.48
C LEU A 84 11.05 -6.69 10.30
N THR A 85 11.65 -7.69 9.68
CA THR A 85 13.09 -7.68 9.37
C THR A 85 13.35 -6.75 8.18
N GLY A 86 14.61 -6.37 7.99
CA GLY A 86 14.99 -5.61 6.80
C GLY A 86 14.58 -6.30 5.52
N ALA A 87 14.71 -7.63 5.46
CA ALA A 87 14.28 -8.42 4.30
C ALA A 87 12.77 -8.34 4.09
N GLY A 88 11.98 -8.39 5.16
CA GLY A 88 10.53 -8.25 5.08
C GLY A 88 10.11 -6.88 4.59
N ILE A 89 10.75 -5.84 5.07
CA ILE A 89 10.50 -4.47 4.62
C ILE A 89 10.84 -4.32 3.14
N ASP A 90 11.96 -4.90 2.70
CA ASP A 90 12.36 -4.86 1.29
C ASP A 90 11.33 -5.53 0.38
N VAL A 91 10.76 -6.65 0.81
CA VAL A 91 9.70 -7.34 0.07
C VAL A 91 8.46 -6.45 -0.04
N LEU A 92 8.06 -5.81 1.05
CA LEU A 92 6.91 -4.90 1.05
C LEU A 92 7.13 -3.69 0.15
N LEU A 93 8.33 -3.12 0.18
CA LEU A 93 8.67 -1.99 -0.69
C LEU A 93 8.66 -2.42 -2.17
N ALA A 94 9.15 -3.61 -2.48
CA ALA A 94 9.12 -4.16 -3.83
C ALA A 94 7.69 -4.39 -4.31
N ALA A 95 6.83 -4.90 -3.44
CA ALA A 95 5.41 -5.10 -3.76
C ALA A 95 4.72 -3.77 -4.04
N GLY A 96 5.01 -2.75 -3.23
CA GLY A 96 4.48 -1.41 -3.44
C GLY A 96 4.97 -0.78 -4.75
N ASP A 97 6.23 -0.99 -5.08
CA ASP A 97 6.79 -0.49 -6.35
C ASP A 97 6.09 -1.15 -7.54
N LEU A 98 5.88 -2.46 -7.48
CA LEU A 98 5.15 -3.17 -8.52
C LEU A 98 3.73 -2.62 -8.66
N LEU A 99 3.05 -2.39 -7.54
CA LEU A 99 1.70 -1.82 -7.55
C LEU A 99 1.68 -0.45 -8.23
N SER A 100 2.66 0.39 -7.93
CA SER A 100 2.78 1.71 -8.54
C SER A 100 2.96 1.63 -10.05
N ARG A 101 3.67 0.61 -10.52
CA ARG A 101 3.86 0.38 -11.96
C ARG A 101 2.59 -0.08 -12.64
N LEU A 102 1.70 -0.75 -11.93
CA LEU A 102 0.41 -1.19 -12.47
C LEU A 102 -0.56 -0.04 -12.62
N SER A 103 -0.39 1.01 -11.87
CA SER A 103 -1.26 2.18 -11.95
C SER A 103 -0.76 3.14 -13.03
#